data_b5da1822f3c11d90a4fcd65c37f4e3b1
#
_entry.id   b5da1822f3c11d90a4fcd65c37f4e3b1
#
_cell.length_a   1.000
_cell.length_b   1.000
_cell.length_c   1.000
_cell.angle_alpha   90.00
_cell.angle_beta   90.00
_cell.angle_gamma   90.00
#
_symmetry.space_group_name_H-M   'P 1'
#
loop_
_entity.id
_entity.type
_entity.pdbx_description
1 polymer ?
#
loop_
_entity_poly.entity_id
_entity_poly.type
_entity_poly.pdbx_seq_one_letter_code
_entity_poly.pdbx_strand_id
1 'polypeptide(L)'
;MANILQKSIAAILLSGAILFPCTSHAMDWNDYDESPHYAPTAMHQGYYQVDLVDTLSIDEYAPPIYVLSVNSFLVSPDGTTKNIGRTTYKLNYETKEAWLLTLKKPEWFPITTATTSSRDLFNKLFMKAFGIPFIAN
;
A
#
# COMPACT_ATOMS: atom_id res chain seq x y z
N MET A 1 -13.83 -0.02 21.46
CA MET A 1 -13.47 0.50 21.00
C MET A 1 -12.98 0.82 21.12
N ALA A 2 -13.25 0.34 21.05
CA ALA A 2 -12.86 0.86 20.63
C ALA A 2 -12.42 0.97 20.79
N ASN A 3 -12.36 0.58 20.61
CA ASN A 3 -12.04 1.06 20.33
C ASN A 3 -11.79 1.32 20.68
N ILE A 4 -12.05 1.03 20.35
CA ILE A 4 -11.88 1.61 20.23
C ILE A 4 -11.70 1.95 20.32
N LEU A 5 -12.17 1.62 20.18
CA LEU A 5 -12.10 2.16 19.81
C LEU A 5 -12.02 2.32 19.81
N GLN A 6 -11.76 2.13 19.80
CA GLN A 6 -11.84 2.56 19.41
C GLN A 6 -11.78 2.97 19.72
N LYS A 7 -11.85 2.42 19.75
CA LYS A 7 -11.94 3.01 19.62
C LYS A 7 -11.83 3.80 20.18
N SER A 8 -12.24 3.14 20.42
CA SER A 8 -12.22 4.23 20.48
C SER A 8 -12.46 4.86 20.96
N ILE A 9 -12.48 4.58 20.99
CA ILE A 9 -12.57 5.63 21.04
C ILE A 9 -13.06 6.06 21.53
N ALA A 10 -13.21 5.68 21.53
CA ALA A 10 -13.53 6.65 21.66
C ALA A 10 -13.82 7.15 22.23
N ALA A 11 -13.89 6.83 22.26
CA ALA A 11 -13.98 7.91 22.59
C ALA A 11 -14.07 8.52 23.01
N ILE A 12 -14.12 8.52 23.27
CA ILE A 12 -14.04 9.71 23.47
C ILE A 12 -14.32 10.14 23.62
N LEU A 13 -14.60 9.86 23.86
CA LEU A 13 -14.75 10.88 23.91
C LEU A 13 -15.17 11.26 24.05
N LEU A 14 -15.45 11.17 24.45
CA LEU A 14 -15.71 12.13 24.49
C LEU A 14 -15.86 12.63 24.55
N SER A 15 -15.97 12.58 24.99
CA SER A 15 -16.09 13.49 24.97
C SER A 15 -16.11 14.17 24.79
N GLY A 16 -15.89 14.19 24.85
CA GLY A 16 -15.96 15.00 24.47
C GLY A 16 -15.81 15.48 24.08
N ALA A 17 -16.06 15.58 24.15
CA ALA A 17 -16.08 16.09 23.45
C ALA A 17 -15.68 16.81 23.02
N ILE A 18 -15.02 16.82 22.92
CA ILE A 18 -14.49 17.57 22.31
C ILE A 18 -14.31 17.55 21.23
N LEU A 19 -14.45 17.76 20.83
CA LEU A 19 -14.39 17.79 19.80
C LEU A 19 -13.68 18.58 19.04
N PHE A 20 -13.01 18.36 18.48
CA PHE A 20 -12.35 18.99 17.62
C PHE A 20 -12.75 18.79 16.39
N PRO A 21 -12.78 19.64 15.77
CA PRO A 21 -12.91 19.56 14.46
C PRO A 21 -11.72 18.91 13.99
N CYS A 22 -11.78 17.83 13.99
CA CYS A 22 -11.03 17.18 13.26
C CYS A 22 -11.20 17.51 11.94
N THR A 23 -10.68 18.42 11.55
CA THR A 23 -10.45 18.50 10.22
C THR A 23 -9.47 17.52 9.90
N SER A 24 -9.80 16.41 9.98
CA SER A 24 -9.08 15.46 9.33
C SER A 24 -9.19 15.76 7.90
N HIS A 25 -8.32 16.40 7.32
CA HIS A 25 -8.34 16.32 5.91
C HIS A 25 -7.84 14.94 5.51
N ALA A 26 -8.53 14.36 4.57
CA ALA A 26 -8.16 13.09 4.00
C ALA A 26 -6.73 13.16 3.50
N MET A 27 -5.98 12.10 3.67
CA MET A 27 -4.60 12.01 3.17
C MET A 27 -4.63 12.07 1.65
N ASP A 28 -3.71 12.82 1.09
CA ASP A 28 -3.57 12.88 -0.38
C ASP A 28 -2.41 11.98 -0.82
N TRP A 29 -2.12 11.98 -2.11
CA TRP A 29 -1.05 11.15 -2.66
C TRP A 29 0.27 11.39 -1.95
N ASN A 30 0.63 12.66 -1.71
CA ASN A 30 1.91 12.97 -1.10
C ASN A 30 2.00 12.47 0.34
N ASP A 31 0.91 12.55 1.06
CA ASP A 31 0.86 12.02 2.43
C ASP A 31 1.14 10.53 2.45
N TYR A 32 0.53 9.78 1.53
CA TYR A 32 0.76 8.35 1.44
C TYR A 32 2.18 8.05 0.95
N ASP A 33 2.66 8.82 -0.02
CA ASP A 33 3.97 8.58 -0.62
C ASP A 33 5.11 8.82 0.36
N GLU A 34 4.95 9.79 1.24
CA GLU A 34 5.98 10.12 2.23
C GLU A 34 6.02 9.16 3.40
N SER A 35 4.98 8.38 3.59
CA SER A 35 4.90 7.46 4.72
C SER A 35 5.48 6.10 4.36
N PRO A 36 6.30 5.49 5.24
CA PRO A 36 6.79 4.14 4.97
C PRO A 36 5.72 3.07 5.16
N HIS A 37 4.55 3.45 5.69
CA HIS A 37 3.46 2.51 5.95
C HIS A 37 2.53 2.34 4.76
N TYR A 38 2.62 3.21 3.76
CA TYR A 38 1.76 3.20 2.59
C TYR A 38 2.57 3.31 1.32
N ALA A 39 2.08 2.73 0.25
CA ALA A 39 2.71 2.85 -1.06
C ALA A 39 1.64 3.12 -2.11
N PRO A 40 1.48 4.38 -2.53
CA PRO A 40 0.52 4.69 -3.59
C PRO A 40 1.06 4.29 -4.95
N THR A 41 0.16 3.84 -5.83
CA THR A 41 0.52 3.46 -7.18
C THR A 41 -0.28 4.30 -8.17
N ALA A 42 0.34 4.62 -9.29
CA ALA A 42 -0.30 5.43 -10.32
C ALA A 42 -1.58 4.78 -10.80
N MET A 43 -2.57 5.61 -11.06
CA MET A 43 -3.85 5.12 -11.48
C MET A 43 -4.42 5.98 -12.59
N HIS A 44 -5.65 5.79 -12.85
CA HIS A 44 -6.36 6.22 -14.04
C HIS A 44 -7.52 7.13 -13.63
N GLN A 45 -7.67 8.24 -14.28
CA GLN A 45 -8.82 9.16 -14.10
C GLN A 45 -8.99 9.66 -12.67
N GLY A 46 -7.87 9.96 -12.00
CA GLY A 46 -7.92 10.52 -10.66
C GLY A 46 -8.06 9.51 -9.53
N TYR A 47 -8.29 8.24 -9.86
CA TYR A 47 -8.27 7.17 -8.87
C TYR A 47 -6.84 6.67 -8.69
N TYR A 48 -6.49 6.24 -7.51
CA TYR A 48 -5.22 5.55 -7.32
C TYR A 48 -5.35 4.50 -6.21
N GLN A 49 -4.47 3.52 -6.28
CA GLN A 49 -4.44 2.44 -5.30
C GLN A 49 -3.36 2.73 -4.27
N VAL A 50 -3.63 2.43 -3.02
CA VAL A 50 -2.64 2.53 -1.96
C VAL A 50 -2.48 1.15 -1.33
N ASP A 51 -1.25 0.70 -1.27
CA ASP A 51 -0.90 -0.57 -0.64
C ASP A 51 -0.51 -0.32 0.80
N LEU A 52 -1.04 -1.13 1.72
CA LEU A 52 -0.74 -1.03 3.15
C LEU A 52 0.50 -1.88 3.42
N VAL A 53 1.65 -1.24 3.45
CA VAL A 53 2.94 -1.93 3.58
C VAL A 53 3.00 -2.79 4.84
N ASP A 54 2.39 -2.32 5.93
CA ASP A 54 2.43 -3.04 7.21
C ASP A 54 1.67 -4.37 7.19
N THR A 55 0.84 -4.61 6.18
CA THR A 55 0.09 -5.87 6.06
C THR A 55 0.81 -6.89 5.19
N LEU A 56 2.05 -6.60 4.81
CA LEU A 56 2.80 -7.46 3.89
C LEU A 56 2.97 -8.87 4.41
N SER A 57 2.76 -9.84 3.53
CA SER A 57 3.11 -11.23 3.79
C SER A 57 4.06 -11.71 2.69
N ILE A 58 5.02 -12.56 3.05
CA ILE A 58 5.90 -13.20 2.09
C ILE A 58 5.25 -14.53 1.74
N ASP A 59 4.65 -14.59 0.55
CA ASP A 59 3.91 -15.77 0.14
C ASP A 59 4.83 -16.84 -0.47
N GLU A 60 5.93 -16.42 -1.08
CA GLU A 60 6.90 -17.35 -1.61
C GLU A 60 8.30 -16.75 -1.48
N TYR A 61 9.23 -17.56 -1.00
CA TYR A 61 10.61 -17.15 -0.82
C TYR A 61 11.49 -18.14 -1.58
N ALA A 62 11.86 -17.79 -2.79
CA ALA A 62 12.68 -18.62 -3.67
C ALA A 62 13.66 -17.75 -4.44
N PRO A 63 14.72 -17.24 -3.76
CA PRO A 63 15.65 -16.30 -4.41
C PRO A 63 16.13 -16.80 -5.76
N PRO A 64 16.17 -15.93 -6.78
CA PRO A 64 15.94 -14.49 -6.72
C PRO A 64 14.47 -14.09 -6.85
N ILE A 65 13.54 -15.02 -6.79
CA ILE A 65 12.11 -14.78 -6.97
C ILE A 65 11.42 -14.72 -5.62
N TYR A 66 10.60 -13.70 -5.44
CA TYR A 66 9.83 -13.50 -4.22
C TYR A 66 8.40 -13.14 -4.58
N VAL A 67 7.43 -13.69 -3.85
CA VAL A 67 6.02 -13.34 -4.02
C VAL A 67 5.55 -12.70 -2.72
N LEU A 68 5.07 -11.46 -2.80
CA LEU A 68 4.66 -10.66 -1.66
C LEU A 68 3.22 -10.21 -1.85
N SER A 69 2.45 -10.17 -0.78
CA SER A 69 1.06 -9.66 -0.83
C SER A 69 0.83 -8.62 0.24
N VAL A 70 -0.02 -7.66 -0.05
CA VAL A 70 -0.40 -6.59 0.88
C VAL A 70 -1.89 -6.33 0.75
N ASN A 71 -2.51 -5.77 1.78
CA ASN A 71 -3.87 -5.25 1.66
C ASN A 71 -3.81 -3.92 0.92
N SER A 72 -4.83 -3.64 0.14
CA SER A 72 -4.88 -2.43 -0.68
C SER A 72 -6.24 -1.78 -0.59
N PHE A 73 -6.27 -0.48 -0.80
CA PHE A 73 -7.52 0.26 -0.94
C PHE A 73 -7.42 1.23 -2.10
N LEU A 74 -8.58 1.61 -2.63
CA LEU A 74 -8.67 2.54 -3.74
C LEU A 74 -9.04 3.91 -3.20
N VAL A 75 -8.39 4.94 -3.71
CA VAL A 75 -8.72 6.33 -3.36
C VAL A 75 -9.36 6.96 -4.58
N SER A 76 -10.57 7.48 -4.42
CA SER A 76 -11.30 8.13 -5.51
C SER A 76 -10.92 9.61 -5.59
N PRO A 77 -11.30 10.30 -6.67
CA PRO A 77 -10.94 11.71 -6.85
C PRO A 77 -11.37 12.63 -5.71
N ASP A 78 -12.44 12.27 -5.00
CA ASP A 78 -12.93 13.09 -3.88
C ASP A 78 -12.24 12.69 -2.55
N GLY A 79 -11.30 11.76 -2.58
CA GLY A 79 -10.56 11.34 -1.39
C GLY A 79 -11.18 10.20 -0.60
N THR A 80 -12.35 9.72 -1.00
CA THR A 80 -12.96 8.58 -0.30
C THR A 80 -12.19 7.29 -0.61
N THR A 81 -12.18 6.37 0.32
CA THR A 81 -11.40 5.14 0.19
C THR A 81 -12.30 3.91 0.16
N LYS A 82 -11.86 2.88 -0.54
CA LYS A 82 -12.59 1.63 -0.64
C LYS A 82 -11.61 0.47 -0.57
N ASN A 83 -11.81 -0.42 0.38
CA ASN A 83 -10.97 -1.62 0.52
C ASN A 83 -11.17 -2.52 -0.71
N ILE A 84 -10.09 -2.93 -1.34
CA ILE A 84 -10.16 -3.79 -2.52
C ILE A 84 -9.48 -5.14 -2.30
N GLY A 85 -9.09 -5.44 -1.05
CA GLY A 85 -8.53 -6.75 -0.72
C GLY A 85 -7.02 -6.80 -0.89
N ARG A 86 -6.51 -7.98 -1.16
CA ARG A 86 -5.05 -8.17 -1.25
C ARG A 86 -4.56 -8.04 -2.68
N THR A 87 -3.39 -7.45 -2.81
CA THR A 87 -2.67 -7.33 -4.07
C THR A 87 -1.39 -8.15 -3.94
N THR A 88 -1.11 -8.96 -4.95
CA THR A 88 0.04 -9.87 -4.94
C THR A 88 1.00 -9.49 -6.05
N TYR A 89 2.27 -9.39 -5.68
CA TYR A 89 3.35 -9.06 -6.62
C TYR A 89 4.39 -10.17 -6.63
N LYS A 90 4.97 -10.40 -7.79
CA LYS A 90 6.13 -11.27 -7.94
C LYS A 90 7.31 -10.40 -8.34
N LEU A 91 8.43 -10.56 -7.65
CA LEU A 91 9.62 -9.75 -7.88
C LEU A 91 10.81 -10.64 -8.16
N ASN A 92 11.61 -10.27 -9.15
CA ASN A 92 12.89 -10.92 -9.40
C ASN A 92 14.00 -9.95 -9.00
N TYR A 93 14.68 -10.24 -7.91
CA TYR A 93 15.69 -9.34 -7.36
C TYR A 93 16.91 -9.23 -8.25
N GLU A 94 17.20 -10.26 -9.02
CA GLU A 94 18.37 -10.26 -9.89
C GLU A 94 18.15 -9.42 -11.16
N THR A 95 17.00 -9.61 -11.82
CA THR A 95 16.69 -8.88 -13.05
C THR A 95 15.96 -7.57 -12.80
N LYS A 96 15.49 -7.36 -11.57
CA LYS A 96 14.68 -6.19 -11.18
C LYS A 96 13.37 -6.09 -11.94
N GLU A 97 12.85 -7.24 -12.34
CA GLU A 97 11.54 -7.32 -12.97
C GLU A 97 10.46 -7.54 -11.92
N ALA A 98 9.25 -7.06 -12.21
CA ALA A 98 8.12 -7.18 -11.29
C ALA A 98 6.85 -7.53 -12.06
N TRP A 99 5.96 -8.26 -11.40
CA TRP A 99 4.68 -8.67 -11.98
C TRP A 99 3.57 -8.50 -10.95
N LEU A 100 2.37 -8.25 -11.44
CA LEU A 100 1.16 -8.17 -10.62
C LEU A 100 0.29 -9.39 -10.94
N LEU A 101 -0.25 -10.04 -9.92
CA LEU A 101 -1.20 -11.12 -10.13
C LEU A 101 -2.59 -10.53 -10.39
N THR A 102 -3.16 -10.78 -11.56
CA THR A 102 -4.50 -10.31 -11.87
C THR A 102 -5.52 -11.27 -11.24
N LEU A 103 -6.65 -10.74 -10.76
CA LEU A 103 -7.59 -11.52 -9.98
C LEU A 103 -8.65 -12.25 -10.79
N LYS A 104 -9.12 -11.65 -11.87
CA LYS A 104 -10.20 -12.25 -12.65
C LYS A 104 -9.76 -13.54 -13.30
N LYS A 105 -8.58 -13.53 -13.86
CA LYS A 105 -7.99 -14.68 -14.50
C LYS A 105 -6.59 -14.69 -13.96
N PRO A 106 -6.24 -15.59 -13.05
CA PRO A 106 -4.94 -15.53 -12.41
C PRO A 106 -3.82 -15.63 -13.42
N GLU A 107 -3.20 -14.51 -13.70
CA GLU A 107 -2.01 -14.44 -14.55
C GLU A 107 -1.09 -13.35 -14.04
N TRP A 108 0.21 -13.52 -14.30
CA TRP A 108 1.21 -12.54 -13.93
C TRP A 108 1.31 -11.50 -15.04
N PHE A 109 1.06 -10.26 -14.67
CA PHE A 109 1.09 -9.13 -15.59
C PHE A 109 2.33 -8.29 -15.31
N PRO A 110 3.23 -8.09 -16.30
CA PRO A 110 4.47 -7.35 -16.05
C PRO A 110 4.19 -5.89 -15.68
N ILE A 111 4.95 -5.39 -14.72
CA ILE A 111 4.88 -4.01 -14.30
C ILE A 111 6.26 -3.39 -14.51
N THR A 112 6.31 -2.21 -15.13
CA THR A 112 7.57 -1.53 -15.29
C THR A 112 8.13 -1.11 -13.94
N THR A 113 9.44 -1.24 -13.75
CA THR A 113 10.13 -0.75 -12.57
C THR A 113 10.90 0.54 -12.89
N ALA A 114 10.64 1.13 -14.04
CA ALA A 114 11.36 2.32 -14.49
C ALA A 114 10.78 3.62 -13.94
N THR A 115 9.51 3.64 -13.53
CA THR A 115 8.88 4.86 -13.02
C THR A 115 9.23 5.05 -11.54
N THR A 116 9.23 6.30 -11.09
CA THR A 116 9.50 6.62 -9.69
C THR A 116 8.49 5.96 -8.76
N SER A 117 7.20 6.01 -9.12
CA SER A 117 6.17 5.44 -8.24
C SER A 117 6.29 3.92 -8.12
N SER A 118 6.61 3.22 -9.20
CA SER A 118 6.81 1.77 -9.12
C SER A 118 8.05 1.42 -8.31
N ARG A 119 9.12 2.19 -8.51
CA ARG A 119 10.36 1.97 -7.76
C ARG A 119 10.13 2.19 -6.27
N ASP A 120 9.43 3.26 -5.90
CA ASP A 120 9.12 3.55 -4.51
C ASP A 120 8.26 2.46 -3.89
N LEU A 121 7.26 1.99 -4.63
CA LEU A 121 6.39 0.90 -4.19
C LEU A 121 7.22 -0.34 -3.84
N PHE A 122 7.99 -0.83 -4.82
CA PHE A 122 8.71 -2.08 -4.61
C PHE A 122 9.83 -1.93 -3.58
N ASN A 123 10.43 -0.75 -3.48
CA ASN A 123 11.43 -0.50 -2.45
C ASN A 123 10.81 -0.51 -1.04
N LYS A 124 9.61 0.05 -0.88
CA LYS A 124 8.92 0.01 0.41
C LYS A 124 8.56 -1.42 0.80
N LEU A 125 8.05 -2.19 -0.17
CA LEU A 125 7.67 -3.58 0.09
C LEU A 125 8.89 -4.43 0.44
N PHE A 126 9.95 -4.29 -0.33
CA PHE A 126 11.16 -5.10 -0.13
C PHE A 126 11.87 -4.70 1.16
N MET A 127 11.87 -3.40 1.49
CA MET A 127 12.43 -2.92 2.75
C MET A 127 11.65 -3.51 3.95
N LYS A 128 10.32 -3.56 3.84
CA LYS A 128 9.50 -4.14 4.90
C LYS A 128 9.77 -5.64 5.05
N ALA A 129 9.89 -6.34 3.92
CA ALA A 129 10.07 -7.79 3.94
C ALA A 129 11.48 -8.21 4.37
N PHE A 130 12.50 -7.50 3.88
CA PHE A 130 13.88 -8.00 3.97
C PHE A 130 14.88 -6.96 4.51
N GLY A 131 14.45 -5.72 4.75
CA GLY A 131 15.34 -4.70 5.29
C GLY A 131 16.28 -4.05 4.30
N ILE A 132 16.10 -4.30 3.00
CA ILE A 132 16.91 -3.70 1.94
C ILE A 132 15.99 -3.23 0.83
N PRO A 133 16.39 -2.24 0.01
CA PRO A 133 15.55 -1.82 -1.11
C PRO A 133 15.60 -2.84 -2.24
N PHE A 134 14.55 -2.85 -3.06
CA PHE A 134 14.51 -3.71 -4.25
C PHE A 134 15.45 -3.18 -5.32
N ILE A 135 15.40 -1.86 -5.54
CA ILE A 135 16.25 -1.21 -6.52
C ILE A 135 17.11 -0.20 -5.77
N ALA A 136 18.42 -0.43 -5.77
CA ALA A 136 19.35 0.49 -5.15
C ALA A 136 19.56 1.69 -6.07
N ASN A 137 19.77 2.84 -5.47
CA ASN A 137 20.08 4.03 -6.24
C ASN A 137 21.55 4.13 -6.56
#